data_f4180b46444a8185f53feaead1017278
#
_entry.id   f4180b46444a8185f53feaead1017278
#
_cell.length_a   1.000
_cell.length_b   1.000
_cell.length_c   1.000
_cell.angle_alpha   90.00
_cell.angle_beta   90.00
_cell.angle_gamma   90.00
#
_symmetry.space_group_name_H-M   'P 1'
#
loop_
_entity.id
_entity.type
_entity.pdbx_description
1 polymer ?
#
loop_
_entity_poly.entity_id
_entity_poly.type
_entity_poly.pdbx_seq_one_letter_code
_entity_poly.pdbx_strand_id
1 'polypeptide(L)'
;MGDKGGDNHSEVTDFILVGIRVHPELHSLLFLLFLIVYGMVLLGNLSMIGIIVTDPRLNTPMYFFLGNLSIIDLSYSTVIVPKAMVNILSQKKTISFAGCVAQLFLYALFMVTEAFVLAAMAYDRFIAICNPLLYTVRMSRSLCIQLVAGSYICGWVSSILQISVTFSMSFCASRVIDHFYCDSNPIEKISCSNIFMNTMVSFSLAVLIILPTVVVIVVSYMHIVSAVLKIRSSEGRKKAFSTCSSHLGVVSLFYGTVSFVYLTPPSNRELRKVASVCYILFTPMLNP
;
A
#
# COMPACT_ATOMS: atom_id res chain seq x y z
N MET A 1 23.49 35.32 -39.71
CA MET A 1 22.57 34.20 -39.97
C MET A 1 22.72 33.30 -38.77
N GLY A 2 21.86 33.48 -37.80
CA GLY A 2 21.90 32.71 -36.57
C GLY A 2 21.07 31.42 -36.72
N ASP A 3 21.73 30.32 -36.53
CA ASP A 3 21.10 29.00 -36.44
C ASP A 3 20.37 28.91 -35.11
N LYS A 4 19.05 28.92 -35.18
CA LYS A 4 18.19 28.65 -34.02
C LYS A 4 18.18 27.15 -33.84
N GLY A 5 19.05 26.62 -32.98
CA GLY A 5 18.97 25.28 -32.47
C GLY A 5 17.60 25.08 -31.79
N GLY A 6 16.70 24.42 -32.47
CA GLY A 6 15.41 24.01 -31.92
C GLY A 6 15.64 23.03 -30.79
N ASP A 7 15.33 23.41 -29.56
CA ASP A 7 15.16 22.53 -28.44
C ASP A 7 14.00 21.57 -28.75
N ASN A 8 14.34 20.42 -29.35
CA ASN A 8 13.45 19.29 -29.43
C ASN A 8 13.28 18.69 -28.01
N HIS A 9 12.50 19.33 -27.18
CA HIS A 9 11.88 18.67 -26.03
C HIS A 9 10.93 17.61 -26.59
N SER A 10 11.48 16.44 -26.94
CA SER A 10 10.64 15.28 -27.23
C SER A 10 9.87 14.96 -25.94
N GLU A 11 8.59 15.33 -25.90
CA GLU A 11 7.69 14.92 -24.81
C GLU A 11 7.86 13.41 -24.59
N VAL A 12 8.11 13.04 -23.33
CA VAL A 12 8.24 11.64 -22.92
C VAL A 12 6.85 11.01 -23.01
N THR A 13 6.58 10.29 -24.09
CA THR A 13 5.28 9.65 -24.33
C THR A 13 5.15 8.32 -23.57
N ASP A 14 6.25 7.59 -23.43
CA ASP A 14 6.26 6.24 -22.84
C ASP A 14 7.49 5.99 -21.98
N PHE A 15 7.30 5.18 -20.92
CA PHE A 15 8.37 4.60 -20.12
C PHE A 15 8.51 3.10 -20.40
N ILE A 16 9.69 2.55 -20.17
CA ILE A 16 9.99 1.12 -20.26
C ILE A 16 10.16 0.57 -18.85
N LEU A 17 9.30 -0.37 -18.45
CA LEU A 17 9.40 -1.05 -17.15
C LEU A 17 10.24 -2.32 -17.32
N VAL A 18 11.43 -2.38 -16.74
CA VAL A 18 12.34 -3.55 -16.88
C VAL A 18 11.74 -4.81 -16.26
N GLY A 19 10.95 -4.65 -15.20
CA GLY A 19 10.33 -5.76 -14.50
C GLY A 19 11.31 -6.55 -13.61
N ILE A 20 10.92 -7.77 -13.29
CA ILE A 20 11.72 -8.72 -12.52
C ILE A 20 12.64 -9.46 -13.50
N ARG A 21 13.93 -9.47 -13.21
CA ARG A 21 14.93 -10.16 -14.04
C ARG A 21 14.92 -11.64 -13.68
N VAL A 22 14.35 -12.45 -14.54
CA VAL A 22 14.38 -13.92 -14.46
C VAL A 22 14.83 -14.50 -15.80
N HIS A 23 15.32 -15.72 -15.78
CA HIS A 23 15.64 -16.44 -17.01
C HIS A 23 14.39 -16.56 -17.89
N PRO A 24 14.52 -16.49 -19.24
CA PRO A 24 13.39 -16.56 -20.17
C PRO A 24 12.46 -17.74 -19.95
N GLU A 25 13.01 -18.88 -19.59
CA GLU A 25 12.27 -20.13 -19.29
C GLU A 25 11.35 -20.00 -18.07
N LEU A 26 11.64 -19.08 -17.14
CA LEU A 26 10.87 -18.86 -15.91
C LEU A 26 9.78 -17.82 -16.08
N HIS A 27 9.66 -17.13 -17.23
CA HIS A 27 8.63 -16.10 -17.44
C HIS A 27 7.22 -16.69 -17.34
N SER A 28 6.99 -17.89 -17.91
CA SER A 28 5.68 -18.55 -17.83
C SER A 28 5.35 -18.98 -16.40
N LEU A 29 6.33 -19.44 -15.64
CA LEU A 29 6.17 -19.81 -14.24
C LEU A 29 5.86 -18.56 -13.37
N LEU A 30 6.60 -17.48 -13.61
CA LEU A 30 6.37 -16.20 -12.91
C LEU A 30 4.97 -15.64 -13.22
N PHE A 31 4.55 -15.69 -14.49
CA PHE A 31 3.20 -15.28 -14.89
C PHE A 31 2.13 -16.11 -14.19
N LEU A 32 2.29 -17.44 -14.16
CA LEU A 32 1.35 -18.34 -13.49
C LEU A 32 1.28 -18.07 -11.99
N LEU A 33 2.41 -17.82 -11.34
CA LEU A 33 2.47 -17.43 -9.93
C LEU A 33 1.69 -16.13 -9.67
N PHE A 34 1.91 -15.09 -10.48
CA PHE A 34 1.18 -13.83 -10.38
C PHE A 34 -0.33 -14.03 -10.61
N LEU A 35 -0.70 -14.86 -11.58
CA LEU A 35 -2.10 -15.17 -11.88
C LEU A 35 -2.80 -15.88 -10.71
N ILE A 36 -2.17 -16.89 -10.13
CA ILE A 36 -2.71 -17.64 -9.00
C ILE A 36 -2.88 -16.72 -7.78
N VAL A 37 -1.82 -15.99 -7.41
CA VAL A 37 -1.87 -15.12 -6.22
C VAL A 37 -2.87 -13.99 -6.41
N TYR A 38 -2.90 -13.37 -7.60
CA TYR A 38 -3.90 -12.33 -7.90
C TYR A 38 -5.32 -12.88 -7.89
N GLY A 39 -5.53 -14.09 -8.41
CA GLY A 39 -6.81 -14.79 -8.31
C GLY A 39 -7.25 -15.01 -6.86
N MET A 40 -6.33 -15.39 -5.98
CA MET A 40 -6.61 -15.53 -4.53
C MET A 40 -6.94 -14.17 -3.90
N VAL A 41 -6.23 -13.10 -4.24
CA VAL A 41 -6.54 -11.73 -3.78
C VAL A 41 -7.95 -11.32 -4.19
N LEU A 42 -8.31 -11.53 -5.47
CA LEU A 42 -9.65 -11.19 -5.96
C LEU A 42 -10.73 -12.00 -5.23
N LEU A 43 -10.58 -13.32 -5.18
CA LEU A 43 -11.57 -14.21 -4.57
C LEU A 43 -11.73 -13.95 -3.07
N GLY A 44 -10.62 -13.82 -2.34
CA GLY A 44 -10.64 -13.59 -0.89
C GLY A 44 -11.32 -12.27 -0.53
N ASN A 45 -10.86 -11.18 -1.13
CA ASN A 45 -11.38 -9.84 -0.79
C ASN A 45 -12.83 -9.63 -1.30
N LEU A 46 -13.17 -10.10 -2.51
CA LEU A 46 -14.55 -10.03 -3.00
C LEU A 46 -15.51 -10.89 -2.14
N SER A 47 -15.07 -12.08 -1.71
CA SER A 47 -15.85 -12.92 -0.79
C SER A 47 -16.05 -12.23 0.55
N MET A 48 -14.99 -11.61 1.10
CA MET A 48 -15.07 -10.85 2.36
C MET A 48 -16.07 -9.70 2.25
N ILE A 49 -15.99 -8.89 1.21
CA ILE A 49 -16.94 -7.79 0.96
C ILE A 49 -18.36 -8.34 0.82
N GLY A 50 -18.54 -9.41 0.03
CA GLY A 50 -19.82 -10.05 -0.18
C GLY A 50 -20.46 -10.55 1.13
N ILE A 51 -19.70 -11.22 1.99
CA ILE A 51 -20.17 -11.71 3.29
C ILE A 51 -20.53 -10.54 4.21
N ILE A 52 -19.67 -9.49 4.29
CA ILE A 52 -19.95 -8.33 5.16
C ILE A 52 -21.22 -7.60 4.73
N VAL A 53 -21.49 -7.49 3.42
CA VAL A 53 -22.66 -6.78 2.91
C VAL A 53 -23.94 -7.61 3.08
N THR A 54 -23.85 -8.94 2.98
CA THR A 54 -25.03 -9.82 2.99
C THR A 54 -25.44 -10.31 4.38
N ASP A 55 -24.53 -10.39 5.35
CA ASP A 55 -24.82 -10.85 6.71
C ASP A 55 -24.98 -9.66 7.69
N PRO A 56 -26.21 -9.34 8.15
CA PRO A 56 -26.45 -8.27 9.11
C PRO A 56 -25.72 -8.45 10.45
N ARG A 57 -25.27 -9.67 10.79
CA ARG A 57 -24.52 -9.93 12.04
C ARG A 57 -23.15 -9.32 12.02
N LEU A 58 -22.62 -9.03 10.82
CA LEU A 58 -21.32 -8.43 10.61
C LEU A 58 -21.37 -6.87 10.54
N ASN A 59 -22.51 -6.27 10.86
CA ASN A 59 -22.64 -4.81 10.91
C ASN A 59 -22.01 -4.23 12.19
N THR A 60 -20.72 -4.41 12.34
CA THR A 60 -19.91 -3.89 13.46
C THR A 60 -18.78 -2.99 12.92
N PRO A 61 -18.24 -2.06 13.74
CA PRO A 61 -17.15 -1.19 13.35
C PRO A 61 -15.94 -1.96 12.76
N MET A 62 -15.57 -3.06 13.37
CA MET A 62 -14.46 -3.90 12.89
C MET A 62 -14.66 -4.39 11.46
N TYR A 63 -15.83 -4.98 11.15
CA TYR A 63 -16.11 -5.47 9.81
C TYR A 63 -16.29 -4.35 8.80
N PHE A 64 -16.74 -3.18 9.24
CA PHE A 64 -16.77 -1.99 8.39
C PHE A 64 -15.35 -1.57 7.95
N PHE A 65 -14.37 -1.54 8.88
CA PHE A 65 -12.97 -1.28 8.53
C PHE A 65 -12.38 -2.40 7.66
N LEU A 66 -12.67 -3.66 7.99
CA LEU A 66 -12.18 -4.82 7.22
C LEU A 66 -12.71 -4.80 5.78
N GLY A 67 -13.98 -4.44 5.57
CA GLY A 67 -14.54 -4.28 4.22
C GLY A 67 -13.85 -3.17 3.43
N ASN A 68 -13.53 -2.03 4.08
CA ASN A 68 -12.75 -0.96 3.45
C ASN A 68 -11.32 -1.40 3.14
N LEU A 69 -10.69 -2.15 4.04
CA LEU A 69 -9.36 -2.73 3.81
C LEU A 69 -9.37 -3.65 2.58
N SER A 70 -10.38 -4.53 2.46
CA SER A 70 -10.56 -5.39 1.29
C SER A 70 -10.75 -4.60 -0.02
N ILE A 71 -11.46 -3.47 0.01
CA ILE A 71 -11.59 -2.58 -1.15
C ILE A 71 -10.24 -1.95 -1.52
N ILE A 72 -9.47 -1.50 -0.54
CA ILE A 72 -8.13 -0.94 -0.74
C ILE A 72 -7.21 -1.97 -1.37
N ASP A 73 -7.18 -3.20 -0.82
CA ASP A 73 -6.37 -4.32 -1.29
C ASP A 73 -6.67 -4.71 -2.74
N LEU A 74 -7.95 -4.81 -3.10
CA LEU A 74 -8.40 -5.05 -4.46
C LEU A 74 -7.94 -3.92 -5.40
N SER A 75 -8.08 -2.69 -4.95
CA SER A 75 -7.81 -1.51 -5.77
C SER A 75 -6.34 -1.42 -6.14
N TYR A 76 -5.42 -1.42 -5.18
CA TYR A 76 -4.01 -1.27 -5.53
C TYR A 76 -3.43 -2.51 -6.21
N SER A 77 -3.89 -3.72 -5.87
CA SER A 77 -3.49 -4.94 -6.58
C SER A 77 -3.91 -4.88 -8.05
N THR A 78 -5.14 -4.42 -8.34
CA THR A 78 -5.65 -4.29 -9.70
C THR A 78 -4.95 -3.20 -10.50
N VAL A 79 -4.47 -2.16 -9.85
CA VAL A 79 -3.67 -1.09 -10.49
C VAL A 79 -2.31 -1.59 -10.97
N ILE A 80 -1.69 -2.55 -10.25
CA ILE A 80 -0.31 -2.97 -10.51
C ILE A 80 -0.25 -4.32 -11.22
N VAL A 81 -0.92 -5.34 -10.67
CA VAL A 81 -0.69 -6.74 -11.07
C VAL A 81 -1.04 -7.04 -12.52
N PRO A 82 -2.18 -6.60 -13.10
CA PRO A 82 -2.52 -6.89 -14.48
C PRO A 82 -1.47 -6.33 -15.46
N LYS A 83 -1.00 -5.10 -15.22
CA LYS A 83 0.04 -4.49 -16.06
C LYS A 83 1.38 -5.21 -15.92
N ALA A 84 1.75 -5.64 -14.71
CA ALA A 84 2.96 -6.42 -14.49
C ALA A 84 2.89 -7.77 -15.23
N MET A 85 1.74 -8.46 -15.18
CA MET A 85 1.51 -9.72 -15.90
C MET A 85 1.63 -9.57 -17.42
N VAL A 86 1.02 -8.54 -17.99
CA VAL A 86 1.15 -8.24 -19.42
C VAL A 86 2.62 -7.99 -19.78
N ASN A 87 3.35 -7.25 -18.96
CA ASN A 87 4.76 -6.96 -19.20
C ASN A 87 5.69 -8.19 -19.06
N ILE A 88 5.32 -9.20 -18.24
CA ILE A 88 6.08 -10.45 -18.15
C ILE A 88 6.08 -11.20 -19.49
N LEU A 89 4.95 -11.23 -20.19
CA LEU A 89 4.79 -11.95 -21.46
C LEU A 89 5.14 -11.09 -22.69
N SER A 90 5.16 -9.76 -22.55
CA SER A 90 5.38 -8.84 -23.67
C SER A 90 6.87 -8.64 -23.95
N GLN A 91 7.20 -8.56 -25.24
CA GLN A 91 8.55 -8.11 -25.67
C GLN A 91 8.72 -6.59 -25.45
N LYS A 92 7.65 -5.80 -25.60
CA LYS A 92 7.64 -4.36 -25.36
C LYS A 92 7.04 -4.10 -23.97
N LYS A 93 7.89 -3.94 -22.98
CA LYS A 93 7.51 -3.69 -21.57
C LYS A 93 7.27 -2.19 -21.33
N THR A 94 6.32 -1.58 -22.04
CA THR A 94 6.08 -0.14 -21.99
C THR A 94 4.84 0.22 -21.20
N ILE A 95 4.85 1.42 -20.62
CA ILE A 95 3.69 2.09 -20.02
C ILE A 95 3.68 3.53 -20.50
N SER A 96 2.50 4.05 -20.86
CA SER A 96 2.36 5.46 -21.24
C SER A 96 2.66 6.39 -20.05
N PHE A 97 3.08 7.62 -20.34
CA PHE A 97 3.31 8.63 -19.30
C PHE A 97 2.08 8.78 -18.39
N ALA A 98 0.90 8.99 -18.97
CA ALA A 98 -0.35 9.11 -18.23
C ALA A 98 -0.68 7.85 -17.41
N GLY A 99 -0.40 6.66 -17.96
CA GLY A 99 -0.57 5.38 -17.26
C GLY A 99 0.37 5.25 -16.05
N CYS A 100 1.60 5.73 -16.18
CA CYS A 100 2.58 5.75 -15.09
C CYS A 100 2.17 6.72 -13.98
N VAL A 101 1.72 7.94 -14.33
CA VAL A 101 1.17 8.93 -13.40
C VAL A 101 -0.03 8.35 -12.64
N ALA A 102 -0.99 7.77 -13.36
CA ALA A 102 -2.19 7.18 -12.76
C ALA A 102 -1.84 5.99 -11.84
N GLN A 103 -0.90 5.13 -12.24
CA GLN A 103 -0.47 4.00 -11.43
C GLN A 103 0.20 4.46 -10.13
N LEU A 104 1.11 5.42 -10.21
CA LEU A 104 1.78 5.97 -9.01
C LEU A 104 0.78 6.68 -8.08
N PHE A 105 -0.15 7.46 -8.66
CA PHE A 105 -1.19 8.14 -7.89
C PHE A 105 -2.06 7.16 -7.11
N LEU A 106 -2.64 6.18 -7.78
CA LEU A 106 -3.56 5.23 -7.17
C LEU A 106 -2.85 4.31 -6.18
N TYR A 107 -1.63 3.87 -6.49
CA TYR A 107 -0.82 3.09 -5.56
C TYR A 107 -0.54 3.88 -4.27
N ALA A 108 -0.07 5.13 -4.37
CA ALA A 108 0.21 5.96 -3.21
C ALA A 108 -1.06 6.28 -2.40
N LEU A 109 -2.18 6.57 -3.09
CA LEU A 109 -3.48 6.80 -2.47
C LEU A 109 -3.89 5.63 -1.56
N PHE A 110 -3.89 4.42 -2.11
CA PHE A 110 -4.37 3.25 -1.38
C PHE A 110 -3.38 2.82 -0.29
N MET A 111 -2.08 2.91 -0.53
CA MET A 111 -1.04 2.62 0.46
C MET A 111 -1.13 3.52 1.71
N VAL A 112 -1.35 4.83 1.51
CA VAL A 112 -1.52 5.78 2.62
C VAL A 112 -2.85 5.53 3.34
N THR A 113 -3.93 5.29 2.60
CA THR A 113 -5.25 4.99 3.16
C THR A 113 -5.20 3.72 4.02
N GLU A 114 -4.51 2.67 3.56
CA GLU A 114 -4.30 1.42 4.30
C GLU A 114 -3.63 1.67 5.64
N ALA A 115 -2.55 2.46 5.69
CA ALA A 115 -1.84 2.80 6.92
C ALA A 115 -2.77 3.42 7.98
N PHE A 116 -3.62 4.36 7.58
CA PHE A 116 -4.58 5.02 8.50
C PHE A 116 -5.73 4.10 8.89
N VAL A 117 -6.24 3.26 7.98
CA VAL A 117 -7.29 2.27 8.29
C VAL A 117 -6.77 1.24 9.30
N LEU A 118 -5.54 0.73 9.14
CA LEU A 118 -4.91 -0.16 10.12
C LEU A 118 -4.76 0.49 11.48
N ALA A 119 -4.41 1.77 11.55
CA ALA A 119 -4.36 2.51 12.80
C ALA A 119 -5.75 2.68 13.43
N ALA A 120 -6.80 2.95 12.64
CA ALA A 120 -8.18 3.01 13.09
C ALA A 120 -8.67 1.66 13.62
N MET A 121 -8.29 0.55 12.97
CA MET A 121 -8.58 -0.82 13.45
C MET A 121 -7.87 -1.13 14.78
N ALA A 122 -6.63 -0.67 14.98
CA ALA A 122 -5.94 -0.80 16.26
C ALA A 122 -6.66 -0.03 17.38
N TYR A 123 -7.13 1.17 17.08
CA TYR A 123 -7.94 1.97 18.00
C TYR A 123 -9.28 1.30 18.32
N ASP A 124 -9.96 0.74 17.31
CA ASP A 124 -11.21 -0.04 17.50
C ASP A 124 -10.97 -1.21 18.47
N ARG A 125 -9.92 -1.99 18.28
CA ARG A 125 -9.55 -3.09 19.17
C ARG A 125 -9.27 -2.62 20.58
N PHE A 126 -8.55 -1.51 20.73
CA PHE A 126 -8.29 -0.92 22.04
C PHE A 126 -9.60 -0.59 22.78
N ILE A 127 -10.54 0.09 22.14
CA ILE A 127 -11.82 0.44 22.78
C ILE A 127 -12.64 -0.81 23.08
N ALA A 128 -12.69 -1.78 22.18
CA ALA A 128 -13.47 -3.01 22.37
C ALA A 128 -12.97 -3.85 23.56
N ILE A 129 -11.68 -3.90 23.79
CA ILE A 129 -11.07 -4.74 24.84
C ILE A 129 -10.95 -3.99 26.18
N CYS A 130 -10.50 -2.73 26.15
CA CYS A 130 -10.23 -1.97 27.37
C CYS A 130 -11.47 -1.25 27.94
N ASN A 131 -12.46 -0.91 27.08
CA ASN A 131 -13.66 -0.15 27.46
C ASN A 131 -14.94 -0.76 26.85
N PRO A 132 -15.26 -2.03 27.11
CA PRO A 132 -16.37 -2.73 26.43
C PRO A 132 -17.73 -2.10 26.66
N LEU A 133 -17.97 -1.51 27.84
CA LEU A 133 -19.25 -0.86 28.17
C LEU A 133 -19.48 0.44 27.38
N LEU A 134 -18.41 1.11 26.95
CA LEU A 134 -18.47 2.36 26.20
C LEU A 134 -18.24 2.14 24.69
N TYR A 135 -18.07 0.89 24.25
CA TYR A 135 -17.69 0.56 22.88
C TYR A 135 -18.68 1.11 21.85
N THR A 136 -19.96 0.83 22.02
CA THR A 136 -21.03 1.28 21.09
C THR A 136 -21.19 2.79 21.02
N VAL A 137 -20.89 3.49 22.11
CA VAL A 137 -20.93 4.96 22.17
C VAL A 137 -19.69 5.58 21.53
N ARG A 138 -18.51 5.05 21.86
CA ARG A 138 -17.23 5.59 21.35
C ARG A 138 -16.97 5.24 19.90
N MET A 139 -17.30 4.00 19.49
CA MET A 139 -17.18 3.55 18.09
C MET A 139 -18.51 3.68 17.36
N SER A 140 -19.07 4.90 17.36
CA SER A 140 -20.30 5.19 16.62
C SER A 140 -20.06 5.04 15.11
N ARG A 141 -21.14 4.72 14.36
CA ARG A 141 -21.08 4.62 12.90
C ARG A 141 -20.55 5.91 12.24
N SER A 142 -20.92 7.06 12.79
CA SER A 142 -20.43 8.36 12.33
C SER A 142 -18.91 8.49 12.47
N LEU A 143 -18.35 8.10 13.63
CA LEU A 143 -16.89 8.11 13.82
C LEU A 143 -16.18 7.15 12.87
N CYS A 144 -16.70 5.94 12.65
CA CYS A 144 -16.11 4.99 11.73
C CYS A 144 -16.05 5.56 10.29
N ILE A 145 -17.14 6.19 9.83
CA ILE A 145 -17.19 6.85 8.52
C ILE A 145 -16.18 8.00 8.45
N GLN A 146 -16.10 8.83 9.50
CA GLN A 146 -15.15 9.96 9.57
C GLN A 146 -13.70 9.48 9.52
N LEU A 147 -13.36 8.40 10.22
CA LEU A 147 -12.01 7.82 10.21
C LEU A 147 -11.65 7.31 8.83
N VAL A 148 -12.54 6.58 8.15
CA VAL A 148 -12.31 6.08 6.80
C VAL A 148 -12.23 7.23 5.79
N ALA A 149 -13.18 8.17 5.83
CA ALA A 149 -13.16 9.34 4.95
C ALA A 149 -11.88 10.17 5.13
N GLY A 150 -11.47 10.41 6.38
CA GLY A 150 -10.21 11.07 6.71
C GLY A 150 -9.00 10.34 6.16
N SER A 151 -8.98 8.99 6.24
CA SER A 151 -7.92 8.17 5.66
C SER A 151 -7.81 8.34 4.14
N TYR A 152 -8.94 8.34 3.43
CA TYR A 152 -8.95 8.60 1.98
C TYR A 152 -8.53 10.04 1.64
N ILE A 153 -8.96 11.04 2.41
CA ILE A 153 -8.54 12.44 2.20
C ILE A 153 -7.02 12.57 2.39
N CYS A 154 -6.44 11.97 3.43
CA CYS A 154 -4.99 11.95 3.63
C CYS A 154 -4.27 11.26 2.47
N GLY A 155 -4.81 10.14 1.99
CA GLY A 155 -4.30 9.44 0.82
C GLY A 155 -4.31 10.31 -0.45
N TRP A 156 -5.43 10.98 -0.74
CA TRP A 156 -5.57 11.90 -1.87
C TRP A 156 -4.57 13.04 -1.83
N VAL A 157 -4.50 13.76 -0.71
CA VAL A 157 -3.60 14.90 -0.54
C VAL A 157 -2.14 14.47 -0.68
N SER A 158 -1.75 13.38 -0.02
CA SER A 158 -0.38 12.86 -0.09
C SER A 158 -0.01 12.43 -1.52
N SER A 159 -0.92 11.77 -2.23
CA SER A 159 -0.69 11.32 -3.61
C SER A 159 -0.56 12.49 -4.59
N ILE A 160 -1.41 13.52 -4.47
CA ILE A 160 -1.31 14.73 -5.30
C ILE A 160 0.04 15.40 -5.07
N LEU A 161 0.46 15.58 -3.83
CA LEU A 161 1.76 16.18 -3.50
C LEU A 161 2.91 15.36 -4.09
N GLN A 162 2.88 14.04 -3.89
CA GLN A 162 3.93 13.16 -4.39
C GLN A 162 4.05 13.19 -5.92
N ILE A 163 2.94 13.05 -6.66
CA ILE A 163 2.99 13.08 -8.12
C ILE A 163 3.37 14.46 -8.65
N SER A 164 2.88 15.55 -8.04
CA SER A 164 3.22 16.90 -8.45
C SER A 164 4.72 17.15 -8.41
N VAL A 165 5.40 16.71 -7.35
CA VAL A 165 6.85 16.88 -7.22
C VAL A 165 7.60 15.87 -8.11
N THR A 166 7.16 14.62 -8.20
CA THR A 166 7.83 13.60 -9.01
C THR A 166 7.79 13.93 -10.50
N PHE A 167 6.64 14.37 -11.02
CA PHE A 167 6.50 14.65 -12.45
C PHE A 167 6.79 16.12 -12.85
N SER A 168 7.18 16.97 -11.90
CA SER A 168 7.78 18.27 -12.22
C SER A 168 9.27 18.18 -12.58
N MET A 169 9.89 17.00 -12.38
CA MET A 169 11.29 16.76 -12.75
C MET A 169 11.45 16.60 -14.26
N SER A 170 12.60 17.01 -14.80
CA SER A 170 12.94 16.80 -16.21
C SER A 170 13.54 15.41 -16.41
N PHE A 171 13.02 14.66 -17.38
CA PHE A 171 13.47 13.32 -17.74
C PHE A 171 14.27 13.37 -19.03
N CYS A 172 15.61 13.36 -18.95
CA CYS A 172 16.48 13.55 -20.12
C CYS A 172 17.41 12.37 -20.41
N ALA A 173 17.75 11.53 -19.42
CA ALA A 173 18.80 10.57 -19.60
C ALA A 173 18.31 9.18 -20.06
N SER A 174 17.15 8.74 -19.61
CA SER A 174 16.62 7.39 -19.90
C SER A 174 15.12 7.37 -19.71
N ARG A 175 14.44 6.53 -20.48
CA ARG A 175 13.02 6.20 -20.30
C ARG A 175 12.84 4.85 -19.60
N VAL A 176 13.92 4.28 -19.09
CA VAL A 176 13.95 2.93 -18.52
C VAL A 176 13.82 2.99 -17.01
N ILE A 177 12.67 2.58 -16.50
CA ILE A 177 12.37 2.43 -15.07
C ILE A 177 12.77 1.01 -14.65
N ASP A 178 13.77 0.89 -13.76
CA ASP A 178 14.25 -0.39 -13.26
C ASP A 178 13.34 -0.94 -12.14
N HIS A 179 12.05 -1.13 -12.49
CA HIS A 179 11.03 -1.71 -11.64
C HIS A 179 9.91 -2.36 -12.48
N PHE A 180 9.01 -3.14 -11.86
CA PHE A 180 7.88 -3.78 -12.55
C PHE A 180 6.59 -2.94 -12.53
N TYR A 181 6.59 -1.82 -11.80
CA TYR A 181 5.55 -0.80 -11.78
C TYR A 181 6.16 0.59 -11.59
N CYS A 182 5.36 1.65 -11.79
CA CYS A 182 5.80 3.03 -11.57
C CYS A 182 5.85 3.34 -10.08
N ASP A 183 7.06 3.62 -9.59
CA ASP A 183 7.33 4.05 -8.22
C ASP A 183 8.24 5.29 -8.23
N SER A 184 8.10 6.17 -7.23
CA SER A 184 8.84 7.43 -7.16
C SER A 184 10.36 7.22 -7.16
N ASN A 185 10.87 6.31 -6.36
CA ASN A 185 12.31 6.05 -6.23
C ASN A 185 13.00 5.63 -7.55
N PRO A 186 12.47 4.67 -8.35
CA PRO A 186 13.01 4.37 -9.68
C PRO A 186 12.86 5.52 -10.69
N ILE A 187 11.78 6.31 -10.60
CA ILE A 187 11.53 7.46 -11.47
C ILE A 187 12.55 8.58 -11.20
N GLU A 188 12.86 8.87 -9.93
CA GLU A 188 13.89 9.84 -9.56
C GLU A 188 15.26 9.56 -10.23
N LYS A 189 15.62 8.28 -10.40
CA LYS A 189 16.92 7.88 -10.97
C LYS A 189 17.07 8.17 -12.45
N ILE A 190 15.99 8.36 -13.18
CA ILE A 190 16.00 8.72 -14.61
C ILE A 190 15.83 10.22 -14.83
N SER A 191 15.71 11.00 -13.73
CA SER A 191 15.65 12.46 -13.76
C SER A 191 17.04 13.06 -13.87
N CYS A 192 17.12 14.19 -14.59
CA CYS A 192 18.32 15.05 -14.65
C CYS A 192 18.20 16.27 -13.76
N SER A 193 17.03 16.49 -13.19
CA SER A 193 16.79 17.59 -12.26
C SER A 193 17.40 17.30 -10.89
N ASN A 194 17.52 18.34 -10.07
CA ASN A 194 17.88 18.16 -8.68
C ASN A 194 16.74 17.43 -7.94
N ILE A 195 17.02 16.20 -7.52
CA ILE A 195 16.06 15.33 -6.82
C ILE A 195 15.84 15.74 -5.35
N PHE A 196 16.55 16.75 -4.84
CA PHE A 196 16.50 17.13 -3.41
C PHE A 196 15.09 17.45 -2.94
N MET A 197 14.33 18.24 -3.69
CA MET A 197 12.95 18.58 -3.33
C MET A 197 12.04 17.36 -3.31
N ASN A 198 12.15 16.47 -4.29
CA ASN A 198 11.36 15.25 -4.34
C ASN A 198 11.68 14.32 -3.16
N THR A 199 12.97 14.14 -2.85
CA THR A 199 13.41 13.34 -1.70
C THR A 199 12.93 13.94 -0.39
N MET A 200 12.99 15.27 -0.21
CA MET A 200 12.51 15.95 1.00
C MET A 200 10.99 15.82 1.17
N VAL A 201 10.22 15.99 0.10
CA VAL A 201 8.76 15.82 0.15
C VAL A 201 8.39 14.37 0.46
N SER A 202 8.99 13.40 -0.23
CA SER A 202 8.75 11.97 0.01
C SER A 202 9.08 11.57 1.45
N PHE A 203 10.22 12.03 1.98
CA PHE A 203 10.62 11.79 3.36
C PHE A 203 9.65 12.44 4.36
N SER A 204 9.27 13.70 4.14
CA SER A 204 8.34 14.42 5.01
C SER A 204 6.97 13.76 5.03
N LEU A 205 6.44 13.34 3.87
CA LEU A 205 5.19 12.60 3.78
C LEU A 205 5.28 11.26 4.51
N ALA A 206 6.37 10.52 4.32
CA ALA A 206 6.58 9.25 5.03
C ALA A 206 6.56 9.44 6.55
N VAL A 207 7.26 10.44 7.08
CA VAL A 207 7.28 10.74 8.52
C VAL A 207 5.89 11.15 9.01
N LEU A 208 5.19 12.05 8.29
CA LEU A 208 3.85 12.52 8.66
C LEU A 208 2.78 11.42 8.63
N ILE A 209 2.97 10.38 7.86
CA ILE A 209 2.05 9.24 7.76
C ILE A 209 2.43 8.13 8.75
N ILE A 210 3.68 7.68 8.70
CA ILE A 210 4.13 6.51 9.46
C ILE A 210 4.17 6.81 10.96
N LEU A 211 4.71 7.96 11.37
CA LEU A 211 4.89 8.25 12.80
C LEU A 211 3.56 8.28 13.57
N PRO A 212 2.53 9.04 13.18
CA PRO A 212 1.28 9.07 13.93
C PRO A 212 0.54 7.73 13.89
N THR A 213 0.54 7.02 12.74
CA THR A 213 -0.13 5.72 12.64
C THR A 213 0.55 4.66 13.51
N VAL A 214 1.87 4.60 13.52
CA VAL A 214 2.64 3.69 14.41
C VAL A 214 2.42 4.05 15.87
N VAL A 215 2.42 5.33 16.24
CA VAL A 215 2.15 5.76 17.63
C VAL A 215 0.76 5.29 18.08
N VAL A 216 -0.28 5.49 17.27
CA VAL A 216 -1.64 5.02 17.59
C VAL A 216 -1.66 3.50 17.77
N ILE A 217 -1.03 2.75 16.88
CA ILE A 217 -0.97 1.28 16.95
C ILE A 217 -0.24 0.83 18.22
N VAL A 218 0.95 1.34 18.46
CA VAL A 218 1.79 0.95 19.63
C VAL A 218 1.07 1.27 20.94
N VAL A 219 0.53 2.48 21.08
CA VAL A 219 -0.21 2.89 22.30
C VAL A 219 -1.44 2.01 22.49
N SER A 220 -2.22 1.75 21.43
CA SER A 220 -3.40 0.87 21.49
C SER A 220 -3.02 -0.52 21.97
N TYR A 221 -1.97 -1.12 21.41
CA TYR A 221 -1.55 -2.47 21.78
C TYR A 221 -0.89 -2.55 23.15
N MET A 222 -0.18 -1.53 23.60
CA MET A 222 0.32 -1.47 25.00
C MET A 222 -0.84 -1.54 25.99
N HIS A 223 -1.91 -0.79 25.76
CA HIS A 223 -3.11 -0.85 26.60
C HIS A 223 -3.83 -2.19 26.53
N ILE A 224 -3.96 -2.76 25.30
CA ILE A 224 -4.58 -4.07 25.08
C ILE A 224 -3.81 -5.16 25.86
N VAL A 225 -2.49 -5.22 25.71
CA VAL A 225 -1.65 -6.20 26.42
C VAL A 225 -1.82 -6.04 27.94
N SER A 226 -1.77 -4.81 28.46
CA SER A 226 -1.97 -4.55 29.88
C SER A 226 -3.35 -4.99 30.37
N ALA A 227 -4.40 -4.84 29.56
CA ALA A 227 -5.75 -5.29 29.89
C ALA A 227 -5.87 -6.82 29.84
N VAL A 228 -5.34 -7.45 28.79
CA VAL A 228 -5.38 -8.92 28.59
C VAL A 228 -4.64 -9.66 29.71
N LEU A 229 -3.50 -9.14 30.18
CA LEU A 229 -2.76 -9.72 31.28
C LEU A 229 -3.53 -9.69 32.62
N LYS A 230 -4.50 -8.77 32.79
CA LYS A 230 -5.37 -8.69 33.97
C LYS A 230 -6.57 -9.65 33.90
N ILE A 231 -6.85 -10.27 32.77
CA ILE A 231 -7.94 -11.25 32.62
C ILE A 231 -7.57 -12.53 33.37
N ARG A 232 -8.38 -12.88 34.36
CA ARG A 232 -8.15 -14.07 35.23
C ARG A 232 -8.47 -15.39 34.51
N SER A 233 -9.44 -15.42 33.59
CA SER A 233 -9.82 -16.64 32.86
C SER A 233 -8.85 -16.91 31.70
N SER A 234 -8.29 -18.12 31.63
CA SER A 234 -7.41 -18.57 30.55
C SER A 234 -8.10 -18.55 29.19
N GLU A 235 -9.37 -18.89 29.14
CA GLU A 235 -10.18 -18.91 27.93
C GLU A 235 -10.44 -17.50 27.37
N GLY A 236 -10.83 -16.55 28.24
CA GLY A 236 -11.01 -15.16 27.87
C GLY A 236 -9.72 -14.52 27.35
N ARG A 237 -8.59 -14.83 28.01
CA ARG A 237 -7.28 -14.35 27.56
C ARG A 237 -6.90 -14.93 26.20
N LYS A 238 -7.12 -16.23 25.97
CA LYS A 238 -6.84 -16.89 24.68
C LYS A 238 -7.68 -16.29 23.55
N LYS A 239 -8.98 -16.04 23.80
CA LYS A 239 -9.88 -15.42 22.81
C LYS A 239 -9.45 -14.01 22.45
N ALA A 240 -9.15 -13.16 23.45
CA ALA A 240 -8.65 -11.80 23.23
C ALA A 240 -7.34 -11.81 22.43
N PHE A 241 -6.40 -12.67 22.79
CA PHE A 241 -5.12 -12.82 22.11
C PHE A 241 -5.29 -13.27 20.66
N SER A 242 -6.13 -14.26 20.39
CA SER A 242 -6.40 -14.75 19.01
C SER A 242 -6.93 -13.65 18.11
N THR A 243 -7.87 -12.83 18.60
CA THR A 243 -8.43 -11.72 17.83
C THR A 243 -7.41 -10.61 17.54
N CYS A 244 -6.50 -10.35 18.49
CA CYS A 244 -5.46 -9.34 18.35
C CYS A 244 -4.31 -9.81 17.45
N SER A 245 -3.96 -11.10 17.50
CA SER A 245 -2.82 -11.64 16.75
C SER A 245 -3.01 -11.56 15.25
N SER A 246 -4.22 -11.79 14.75
CA SER A 246 -4.52 -11.63 13.32
C SER A 246 -4.27 -10.20 12.84
N HIS A 247 -4.80 -9.19 13.55
CA HIS A 247 -4.55 -7.79 13.20
C HIS A 247 -3.07 -7.40 13.34
N LEU A 248 -2.39 -7.88 14.41
CA LEU A 248 -0.94 -7.65 14.57
C LEU A 248 -0.13 -8.28 13.42
N GLY A 249 -0.55 -9.44 12.93
CA GLY A 249 0.07 -10.09 11.77
C GLY A 249 0.02 -9.19 10.53
N VAL A 250 -1.16 -8.65 10.21
CA VAL A 250 -1.36 -7.72 9.10
C VAL A 250 -0.53 -6.44 9.28
N VAL A 251 -0.60 -5.80 10.45
CA VAL A 251 0.17 -4.60 10.78
C VAL A 251 1.68 -4.85 10.65
N SER A 252 2.15 -5.99 11.18
CA SER A 252 3.58 -6.35 11.11
C SER A 252 4.03 -6.59 9.68
N LEU A 253 3.19 -7.23 8.86
CA LEU A 253 3.48 -7.45 7.45
C LEU A 253 3.54 -6.13 6.69
N PHE A 254 2.54 -5.26 6.86
CA PHE A 254 2.47 -3.95 6.22
C PHE A 254 3.68 -3.09 6.59
N TYR A 255 3.84 -2.74 7.87
CA TYR A 255 4.92 -1.86 8.31
C TYR A 255 6.30 -2.50 8.18
N GLY A 256 6.41 -3.81 8.32
CA GLY A 256 7.66 -4.56 8.13
C GLY A 256 8.13 -4.50 6.68
N THR A 257 7.25 -4.74 5.71
CA THR A 257 7.59 -4.67 4.28
C THR A 257 7.88 -3.24 3.83
N VAL A 258 7.09 -2.26 4.26
CA VAL A 258 7.33 -0.84 3.97
C VAL A 258 8.68 -0.42 4.54
N SER A 259 8.94 -0.70 5.81
CA SER A 259 10.24 -0.39 6.44
C SER A 259 11.39 -1.06 5.73
N PHE A 260 11.24 -2.32 5.34
CA PHE A 260 12.27 -3.05 4.59
C PHE A 260 12.59 -2.39 3.25
N VAL A 261 11.57 -1.97 2.49
CA VAL A 261 11.76 -1.26 1.21
C VAL A 261 12.51 0.06 1.41
N TYR A 262 12.15 0.83 2.44
CA TYR A 262 12.80 2.13 2.71
C TYR A 262 14.18 1.99 3.33
N LEU A 263 14.42 1.01 4.20
CA LEU A 263 15.71 0.79 4.88
C LEU A 263 16.72 0.03 4.02
N THR A 264 16.29 -0.69 2.98
CA THR A 264 17.20 -1.42 2.09
C THR A 264 18.05 -0.43 1.29
N PRO A 265 19.40 -0.56 1.30
CA PRO A 265 20.28 0.32 0.58
C PRO A 265 19.96 0.38 -0.92
N PRO A 266 20.17 1.54 -1.58
CA PRO A 266 19.94 1.70 -3.03
C PRO A 266 20.72 0.75 -3.91
N SER A 267 21.82 0.15 -3.39
CA SER A 267 22.64 -0.85 -4.07
C SER A 267 21.91 -2.19 -4.27
N ASN A 268 21.01 -2.58 -3.36
CA ASN A 268 20.32 -3.87 -3.37
C ASN A 268 18.96 -3.80 -4.10
N ARG A 269 19.01 -3.45 -5.40
CA ARG A 269 17.80 -3.21 -6.22
C ARG A 269 16.89 -4.42 -6.34
N GLU A 270 17.47 -5.63 -6.55
CA GLU A 270 16.66 -6.85 -6.70
C GLU A 270 15.92 -7.20 -5.41
N LEU A 271 16.57 -7.01 -4.27
CA LEU A 271 15.95 -7.25 -2.96
C LEU A 271 14.77 -6.31 -2.70
N ARG A 272 14.86 -5.04 -3.13
CA ARG A 272 13.74 -4.10 -3.08
C ARG A 272 12.56 -4.53 -3.97
N LYS A 273 12.83 -5.02 -5.19
CA LYS A 273 11.80 -5.54 -6.08
C LYS A 273 11.08 -6.74 -5.46
N VAL A 274 11.84 -7.67 -4.86
CA VAL A 274 11.26 -8.83 -4.16
C VAL A 274 10.38 -8.36 -2.99
N ALA A 275 10.83 -7.41 -2.18
CA ALA A 275 10.03 -6.86 -1.08
C ALA A 275 8.75 -6.19 -1.59
N SER A 276 8.82 -5.44 -2.71
CA SER A 276 7.64 -4.84 -3.34
C SER A 276 6.66 -5.90 -3.85
N VAL A 277 7.16 -7.01 -4.42
CA VAL A 277 6.31 -8.15 -4.81
C VAL A 277 5.63 -8.76 -3.58
N CYS A 278 6.40 -8.97 -2.50
CA CYS A 278 5.83 -9.48 -1.26
C CYS A 278 4.71 -8.56 -0.73
N TYR A 279 4.93 -7.26 -0.70
CA TYR A 279 3.92 -6.31 -0.26
C TYR A 279 2.68 -6.34 -1.15
N ILE A 280 2.84 -6.22 -2.48
CA ILE A 280 1.73 -6.08 -3.43
C ILE A 280 0.87 -7.35 -3.55
N LEU A 281 1.47 -8.52 -3.37
CA LEU A 281 0.79 -9.80 -3.55
C LEU A 281 0.38 -10.45 -2.23
N PHE A 282 1.28 -10.49 -1.24
CA PHE A 282 1.01 -11.25 -0.01
C PHE A 282 0.23 -10.47 1.04
N THR A 283 0.40 -9.13 1.13
CA THR A 283 -0.39 -8.34 2.08
C THR A 283 -1.88 -8.44 1.79
N PRO A 284 -2.38 -8.20 0.54
CA PRO A 284 -3.80 -8.32 0.24
C PRO A 284 -4.36 -9.76 0.32
N MET A 285 -3.49 -10.75 0.20
CA MET A 285 -3.89 -12.16 0.32
C MET A 285 -4.12 -12.56 1.78
N LEU A 286 -3.41 -11.93 2.73
CA LEU A 286 -3.44 -12.29 4.14
C LEU A 286 -4.39 -11.43 4.97
N ASN A 287 -4.92 -10.35 4.41
CA ASN A 287 -5.84 -9.43 5.08
C ASN A 287 -7.27 -10.00 5.27
N PRO A 288 -7.86 -10.78 4.34
CA PRO A 288 -9.22 -11.33 4.51
C PRO A 288 -9.35 -12.45 5.52
#